data_76833af2080a70da6f5c3aaef902b317
#
_entry.id   76833af2080a70da6f5c3aaef902b317
#
_cell.length_a   1.000
_cell.length_b   1.000
_cell.length_c   1.000
_cell.angle_alpha   90.00
_cell.angle_beta   90.00
_cell.angle_gamma   90.00
#
_symmetry.space_group_name_H-M   'P 1'
#
loop_
_entity.id
_entity.type
_entity.pdbx_description
1 polymer ?
#
loop_
_entity_poly.entity_id
_entity_poly.type
_entity_poly.pdbx_seq_one_letter_code
_entity_poly.pdbx_strand_id
1 'polypeptide(L)'
;MAKRRTTPLFTDRKIFVLDTSVIIYDHTAIKNFAEHDVVIPITVLEELDQFKKGNDTKNFAAREFIRYVDAHSGRHSLQEWTSINGPKRGQFKIEMQASSSINAEKIFDERKADHRILNTALFVAEQHPQRKVILVTKDINLRIKAKSLNLIAEDYETGKVKLTDELHSGAVEISKVSPAVISQLYSNEVIQRSQVIKKTKPLANHYFILKNGSQSVLTRYHADDDILMRIGKTAAFGVQPKNAEQTFALDAVMDPEIQLVSIQGVAGTGKTLLSLAGALEQRRQFHQIYLARPIVPLSNKDIGYLPGDVNSKLNPYMEPLWDNLKYIRSLFNEKDREYKQLNEMVEQQKLVVCPLAYIRGRSLSNVLDRKSTRLNSSHTDISRMPSSA
;
A
#
# COMPACT_ATOMS: atom_id res chain seq x y z
N MET A 1 -30.21 24.09 -45.65
CA MET A 1 -30.82 23.72 -44.36
C MET A 1 -29.78 23.08 -43.47
N ALA A 2 -29.23 23.83 -42.53
CA ALA A 2 -28.20 23.35 -41.62
C ALA A 2 -28.85 22.58 -40.49
N LYS A 3 -28.48 21.33 -40.29
CA LYS A 3 -28.89 20.50 -39.14
C LYS A 3 -28.30 21.14 -37.86
N ARG A 4 -29.16 21.74 -37.04
CA ARG A 4 -28.84 22.09 -35.66
C ARG A 4 -28.43 20.80 -34.93
N ARG A 5 -27.16 20.69 -34.57
CA ARG A 5 -26.67 19.74 -33.56
C ARG A 5 -27.30 20.15 -32.25
N THR A 6 -28.29 19.42 -31.81
CA THR A 6 -28.76 19.49 -30.42
C THR A 6 -27.65 18.91 -29.54
N THR A 7 -26.97 19.77 -28.83
CA THR A 7 -26.09 19.40 -27.71
C THR A 7 -26.92 18.63 -26.69
N PRO A 8 -26.54 17.44 -26.27
CA PRO A 8 -27.29 16.74 -25.23
C PRO A 8 -27.18 17.56 -23.94
N LEU A 9 -28.34 17.96 -23.43
CA LEU A 9 -28.52 18.71 -22.17
C LEU A 9 -28.36 17.80 -20.93
N PHE A 10 -27.60 16.72 -21.02
CA PHE A 10 -27.27 15.90 -19.88
C PHE A 10 -25.92 16.32 -19.33
N THR A 11 -25.95 17.04 -18.24
CA THR A 11 -24.78 17.13 -17.39
C THR A 11 -24.44 15.70 -16.95
N ASP A 12 -23.29 15.21 -17.35
CA ASP A 12 -22.76 13.88 -17.01
C ASP A 12 -22.41 13.77 -15.49
N ARG A 13 -23.00 14.68 -14.69
CA ARG A 13 -22.87 14.76 -13.23
C ARG A 13 -23.61 13.61 -12.57
N LYS A 14 -22.86 12.70 -11.99
CA LYS A 14 -23.35 11.61 -11.16
C LYS A 14 -23.67 12.11 -9.75
N ILE A 15 -24.41 11.32 -9.01
CA ILE A 15 -24.62 11.50 -7.55
C ILE A 15 -24.00 10.32 -6.84
N PHE A 16 -23.10 10.58 -5.92
CA PHE A 16 -22.48 9.57 -5.08
C PHE A 16 -23.06 9.63 -3.68
N VAL A 17 -23.63 8.53 -3.19
CA VAL A 17 -24.11 8.39 -1.83
C VAL A 17 -23.01 7.70 -1.03
N LEU A 18 -22.51 8.37 0.02
CA LEU A 18 -21.38 7.84 0.80
C LEU A 18 -21.87 7.06 2.02
N ASP A 19 -21.26 5.93 2.23
CA ASP A 19 -21.38 5.12 3.43
C ASP A 19 -20.36 5.55 4.50
N THR A 20 -20.64 5.25 5.76
CA THR A 20 -19.80 5.54 6.93
C THR A 20 -18.39 4.96 6.79
N SER A 21 -18.27 3.75 6.24
CA SER A 21 -16.99 3.08 6.04
C SER A 21 -16.02 3.86 5.14
N VAL A 22 -16.54 4.61 4.16
CA VAL A 22 -15.77 5.48 3.28
C VAL A 22 -15.14 6.63 4.06
N ILE A 23 -15.91 7.25 4.91
CA ILE A 23 -15.48 8.43 5.70
C ILE A 23 -14.49 8.02 6.78
N ILE A 24 -14.69 6.87 7.42
CA ILE A 24 -13.73 6.31 8.38
C ILE A 24 -12.41 5.96 7.70
N TYR A 25 -12.46 5.48 6.45
CA TYR A 25 -11.28 5.16 5.66
C TYR A 25 -10.54 6.43 5.20
N ASP A 26 -11.28 7.44 4.72
CA ASP A 26 -10.76 8.71 4.24
C ASP A 26 -11.74 9.85 4.59
N HIS A 27 -11.44 10.61 5.64
CA HIS A 27 -12.26 11.73 6.07
C HIS A 27 -12.31 12.88 5.04
N THR A 28 -11.42 12.87 4.05
CA THR A 28 -11.40 13.84 2.96
C THR A 28 -12.13 13.35 1.71
N ALA A 29 -12.72 12.16 1.75
CA ALA A 29 -13.36 11.49 0.61
C ALA A 29 -14.32 12.38 -0.17
N ILE A 30 -15.09 13.21 0.52
CA ILE A 30 -16.05 14.14 -0.12
C ILE A 30 -15.39 15.04 -1.18
N LYS A 31 -14.12 15.36 -1.05
CA LYS A 31 -13.35 16.22 -1.98
C LYS A 31 -12.89 15.48 -3.24
N ASN A 32 -12.96 14.15 -3.26
CA ASN A 32 -12.38 13.32 -4.31
C ASN A 32 -13.36 13.01 -5.45
N PHE A 33 -14.61 13.48 -5.36
CA PHE A 33 -15.63 13.30 -6.40
C PHE A 33 -15.68 14.44 -7.44
N ALA A 34 -14.73 15.34 -7.40
CA ALA A 34 -14.47 16.40 -8.39
C ALA A 34 -15.74 17.19 -8.80
N GLU A 35 -16.21 16.98 -10.05
CA GLU A 35 -17.39 17.66 -10.62
C GLU A 35 -18.73 17.02 -10.23
N HIS A 36 -18.70 15.87 -9.55
CA HIS A 36 -19.90 15.12 -9.20
C HIS A 36 -20.46 15.55 -7.86
N ASP A 37 -21.75 15.29 -7.66
CA ASP A 37 -22.44 15.64 -6.43
C ASP A 37 -22.40 14.49 -5.43
N VAL A 38 -22.38 14.85 -4.14
CA VAL A 38 -22.26 13.91 -3.03
C VAL A 38 -23.47 14.04 -2.11
N VAL A 39 -24.06 12.91 -1.78
CA VAL A 39 -25.14 12.83 -0.76
C VAL A 39 -24.61 12.05 0.43
N ILE A 40 -24.84 12.61 1.61
CA ILE A 40 -24.49 11.99 2.88
C ILE A 40 -25.81 11.65 3.59
N PRO A 41 -26.16 10.37 3.75
CA PRO A 41 -27.30 9.97 4.56
C PRO A 41 -27.15 10.47 6.00
N ILE A 42 -28.23 10.92 6.62
CA ILE A 42 -28.21 11.34 8.03
C ILE A 42 -27.70 10.22 8.94
N THR A 43 -28.02 8.98 8.61
CA THR A 43 -27.54 7.78 9.32
C THR A 43 -26.01 7.73 9.42
N VAL A 44 -25.30 8.20 8.40
CA VAL A 44 -23.83 8.27 8.41
C VAL A 44 -23.34 9.21 9.50
N LEU A 45 -23.99 10.38 9.68
CA LEU A 45 -23.62 11.31 10.74
C LEU A 45 -23.95 10.74 12.13
N GLU A 46 -25.06 10.00 12.27
CA GLU A 46 -25.43 9.31 13.51
C GLU A 46 -24.37 8.25 13.89
N GLU A 47 -23.90 7.48 12.92
CA GLU A 47 -22.83 6.50 13.15
C GLU A 47 -21.49 7.16 13.48
N LEU A 48 -21.11 8.21 12.76
CA LEU A 48 -19.87 8.96 13.02
C LEU A 48 -19.89 9.59 14.43
N ASP A 49 -21.08 9.96 14.93
CA ASP A 49 -21.23 10.48 16.30
C ASP A 49 -20.81 9.46 17.37
N GLN A 50 -21.09 8.18 17.14
CA GLN A 50 -20.65 7.09 18.03
C GLN A 50 -19.12 6.95 18.08
N PHE A 51 -18.43 7.34 17.01
CA PHE A 51 -16.96 7.28 16.93
C PHE A 51 -16.25 8.55 17.39
N LYS A 52 -16.92 9.57 17.90
CA LYS A 52 -16.27 10.81 18.36
C LYS A 52 -15.34 10.61 19.56
N LYS A 53 -15.63 9.62 20.42
CA LYS A 53 -14.87 9.35 21.65
C LYS A 53 -13.80 8.31 21.37
N GLY A 54 -12.55 8.62 21.76
CA GLY A 54 -11.39 7.73 21.61
C GLY A 54 -10.24 8.37 20.83
N ASN A 55 -9.11 7.66 20.75
CA ASN A 55 -7.86 8.13 20.15
C ASN A 55 -7.45 7.34 18.89
N ASP A 56 -8.28 6.43 18.43
CA ASP A 56 -8.01 5.65 17.23
C ASP A 56 -8.15 6.49 15.95
N THR A 57 -7.61 5.98 14.86
CA THR A 57 -7.68 6.62 13.52
C THR A 57 -9.14 6.86 13.09
N LYS A 58 -10.04 5.92 13.40
CA LYS A 58 -11.48 6.06 13.11
C LYS A 58 -12.12 7.23 13.85
N ASN A 59 -11.71 7.45 15.12
CA ASN A 59 -12.23 8.55 15.94
C ASN A 59 -11.70 9.90 15.43
N PHE A 60 -10.46 9.94 14.96
CA PHE A 60 -9.90 11.13 14.31
C PHE A 60 -10.66 11.42 13.01
N ALA A 61 -10.85 10.44 12.14
CA ALA A 61 -11.55 10.61 10.87
C ALA A 61 -13.00 11.13 11.08
N ALA A 62 -13.73 10.55 12.02
CA ALA A 62 -15.08 11.00 12.34
C ALA A 62 -15.12 12.48 12.79
N ARG A 63 -14.21 12.89 13.70
CA ARG A 63 -14.13 14.29 14.15
C ARG A 63 -13.78 15.27 13.04
N GLU A 64 -12.79 14.92 12.21
CA GLU A 64 -12.36 15.82 11.12
C GLU A 64 -13.44 15.97 10.06
N PHE A 65 -14.13 14.88 9.70
CA PHE A 65 -15.23 14.96 8.76
C PHE A 65 -16.39 15.82 9.27
N ILE A 66 -16.80 15.63 10.53
CA ILE A 66 -17.89 16.43 11.13
C ILE A 66 -17.49 17.90 11.19
N ARG A 67 -16.25 18.24 11.56
CA ARG A 67 -15.74 19.62 11.52
C ARG A 67 -15.76 20.19 10.10
N TYR A 68 -15.42 19.38 9.10
CA TYR A 68 -15.47 19.80 7.72
C TYR A 68 -16.89 20.16 7.29
N VAL A 69 -17.87 19.31 7.60
CA VAL A 69 -19.29 19.53 7.30
C VAL A 69 -19.79 20.79 8.01
N ASP A 70 -19.49 20.95 9.29
CA ASP A 70 -19.88 22.10 10.11
C ASP A 70 -19.30 23.41 9.53
N ALA A 71 -18.02 23.44 9.20
CA ALA A 71 -17.36 24.60 8.61
C ALA A 71 -17.93 25.01 7.24
N HIS A 72 -18.51 24.08 6.49
CA HIS A 72 -19.11 24.33 5.17
C HIS A 72 -20.62 24.53 5.21
N SER A 73 -21.27 24.33 6.38
CA SER A 73 -22.71 24.56 6.53
C SER A 73 -23.10 26.03 6.45
N GLY A 74 -22.22 26.92 6.90
CA GLY A 74 -22.48 28.37 6.91
C GLY A 74 -23.79 28.71 7.60
N ARG A 75 -24.60 29.56 6.93
CA ARG A 75 -25.99 29.92 7.37
C ARG A 75 -27.08 29.15 6.60
N HIS A 76 -26.69 28.23 5.70
CA HIS A 76 -27.62 27.50 4.86
C HIS A 76 -27.98 26.14 5.47
N SER A 77 -29.17 25.66 5.12
CA SER A 77 -29.55 24.29 5.47
C SER A 77 -28.69 23.28 4.74
N LEU A 78 -28.12 22.31 5.45
CA LEU A 78 -27.38 21.21 4.85
C LEU A 78 -28.24 20.24 4.02
N GLN A 79 -29.57 20.41 4.05
CA GLN A 79 -30.47 19.69 3.14
C GLN A 79 -30.45 20.26 1.73
N GLU A 80 -29.91 21.47 1.56
CA GLU A 80 -29.70 22.10 0.27
C GLU A 80 -28.30 21.79 -0.26
N TRP A 81 -28.17 21.81 -1.58
CA TRP A 81 -26.90 21.56 -2.23
C TRP A 81 -25.88 22.66 -1.91
N THR A 82 -24.83 22.27 -1.20
CA THR A 82 -23.74 23.15 -0.77
C THR A 82 -22.46 22.85 -1.58
N SER A 83 -21.79 23.89 -2.04
CA SER A 83 -20.56 23.72 -2.86
C SER A 83 -19.41 23.13 -2.05
N ILE A 84 -18.74 22.10 -2.59
CA ILE A 84 -17.60 21.45 -1.95
C ILE A 84 -16.32 22.30 -2.06
N ASN A 85 -16.03 22.89 -3.21
CA ASN A 85 -14.77 23.59 -3.48
C ASN A 85 -14.90 24.72 -4.54
N GLY A 86 -16.03 25.41 -4.59
CA GLY A 86 -16.23 26.54 -5.53
C GLY A 86 -17.15 26.23 -6.73
N PRO A 87 -17.47 27.22 -7.59
CA PRO A 87 -18.61 27.18 -8.50
C PRO A 87 -18.55 26.21 -9.67
N LYS A 88 -17.39 25.58 -9.92
CA LYS A 88 -17.20 24.62 -11.02
C LYS A 88 -17.04 23.17 -10.54
N ARG A 89 -17.20 22.91 -9.24
CA ARG A 89 -17.07 21.59 -8.64
C ARG A 89 -18.40 21.07 -8.17
N GLY A 90 -18.44 19.81 -7.76
CA GLY A 90 -19.60 19.15 -7.23
C GLY A 90 -20.12 19.82 -5.95
N GLN A 91 -21.33 19.48 -5.60
CA GLN A 91 -22.03 19.94 -4.41
C GLN A 91 -22.26 18.76 -3.48
N PHE A 92 -22.48 19.03 -2.21
CA PHE A 92 -22.93 18.01 -1.27
C PHE A 92 -24.20 18.44 -0.55
N LYS A 93 -24.96 17.47 -0.08
CA LYS A 93 -26.06 17.68 0.84
C LYS A 93 -26.17 16.53 1.83
N ILE A 94 -26.82 16.80 2.95
CA ILE A 94 -27.25 15.76 3.88
C ILE A 94 -28.69 15.38 3.53
N GLU A 95 -28.91 14.07 3.31
CA GLU A 95 -30.26 13.57 3.03
C GLU A 95 -30.88 13.00 4.30
N MET A 96 -31.99 13.60 4.70
CA MET A 96 -32.76 13.20 5.89
C MET A 96 -33.76 12.09 5.60
N GLN A 97 -34.16 11.98 4.34
CA GLN A 97 -35.24 11.07 3.95
C GLN A 97 -34.67 9.72 3.49
N ALA A 98 -35.37 8.66 3.83
CA ALA A 98 -35.03 7.29 3.47
C ALA A 98 -36.26 6.49 3.01
N SER A 99 -37.31 7.19 2.57
CA SER A 99 -38.56 6.54 2.13
C SER A 99 -38.58 6.41 0.61
N SER A 100 -38.32 5.22 0.12
CA SER A 100 -38.38 4.84 -1.28
C SER A 100 -39.48 3.78 -1.51
N SER A 101 -39.82 3.51 -2.76
CA SER A 101 -40.75 2.43 -3.15
C SER A 101 -40.24 1.05 -2.70
N ILE A 102 -38.93 0.88 -2.67
CA ILE A 102 -38.20 -0.32 -2.20
C ILE A 102 -37.72 -0.02 -0.78
N ASN A 103 -38.05 -0.86 0.18
CA ASN A 103 -37.59 -0.71 1.56
C ASN A 103 -36.66 -1.85 1.96
N ALA A 104 -35.37 -1.56 2.06
CA ALA A 104 -34.33 -2.53 2.40
C ALA A 104 -34.51 -3.13 3.81
N GLU A 105 -34.98 -2.34 4.79
CA GLU A 105 -35.24 -2.83 6.16
C GLU A 105 -36.34 -3.91 6.17
N LYS A 106 -37.35 -3.79 5.32
CA LYS A 106 -38.41 -4.80 5.17
C LYS A 106 -37.95 -6.02 4.39
N ILE A 107 -37.10 -5.82 3.36
CA ILE A 107 -36.62 -6.92 2.48
C ILE A 107 -35.63 -7.81 3.23
N PHE A 108 -34.75 -7.20 4.03
CA PHE A 108 -33.72 -7.94 4.78
C PHE A 108 -34.15 -8.26 6.21
N ASP A 109 -35.39 -7.94 6.58
CA ASP A 109 -36.03 -8.18 7.89
C ASP A 109 -35.18 -7.76 9.10
N GLU A 110 -34.46 -6.60 8.95
CA GLU A 110 -33.52 -6.13 9.95
C GLU A 110 -33.35 -4.61 9.91
N ARG A 111 -33.44 -3.97 11.07
CA ARG A 111 -33.21 -2.53 11.23
C ARG A 111 -31.73 -2.27 11.53
N LYS A 112 -30.92 -2.16 10.48
CA LYS A 112 -29.52 -1.78 10.56
C LYS A 112 -29.26 -0.43 9.91
N ALA A 113 -28.20 0.24 10.35
CA ALA A 113 -27.73 1.48 9.74
C ALA A 113 -27.48 1.31 8.23
N ASP A 114 -26.84 0.22 7.84
CA ASP A 114 -26.62 -0.16 6.44
C ASP A 114 -27.89 -0.14 5.59
N HIS A 115 -29.01 -0.68 6.13
CA HIS A 115 -30.28 -0.74 5.41
C HIS A 115 -30.94 0.65 5.30
N ARG A 116 -30.73 1.52 6.29
CA ARG A 116 -31.16 2.92 6.22
C ARG A 116 -30.35 3.69 5.18
N ILE A 117 -29.03 3.47 5.10
CA ILE A 117 -28.17 4.04 4.05
C ILE A 117 -28.62 3.57 2.67
N LEU A 118 -28.94 2.26 2.50
CA LEU A 118 -29.52 1.73 1.27
C LEU A 118 -30.84 2.41 0.90
N ASN A 119 -31.75 2.57 1.87
CA ASN A 119 -33.03 3.24 1.66
C ASN A 119 -32.83 4.69 1.20
N THR A 120 -31.90 5.42 1.80
CA THR A 120 -31.56 6.78 1.37
C THR A 120 -31.02 6.79 -0.06
N ALA A 121 -30.13 5.86 -0.41
CA ALA A 121 -29.58 5.78 -1.75
C ALA A 121 -30.64 5.43 -2.81
N LEU A 122 -31.57 4.52 -2.50
CA LEU A 122 -32.73 4.20 -3.33
C LEU A 122 -33.67 5.40 -3.49
N PHE A 123 -33.95 6.11 -2.40
CA PHE A 123 -34.75 7.35 -2.45
C PHE A 123 -34.11 8.39 -3.37
N VAL A 124 -32.79 8.63 -3.23
CA VAL A 124 -32.07 9.58 -4.09
C VAL A 124 -32.12 9.14 -5.56
N ALA A 125 -32.04 7.84 -5.84
CA ALA A 125 -32.15 7.31 -7.20
C ALA A 125 -33.54 7.54 -7.80
N GLU A 126 -34.61 7.38 -7.01
CA GLU A 126 -35.98 7.68 -7.43
C GLU A 126 -36.21 9.18 -7.68
N GLN A 127 -35.63 10.05 -6.86
CA GLN A 127 -35.74 11.51 -7.02
C GLN A 127 -34.94 12.04 -8.24
N HIS A 128 -33.91 11.30 -8.68
CA HIS A 128 -33.05 11.73 -9.77
C HIS A 128 -32.96 10.69 -10.93
N PRO A 129 -34.07 10.31 -11.56
CA PRO A 129 -34.11 9.23 -12.56
C PRO A 129 -33.26 9.52 -13.81
N GLN A 130 -32.91 10.79 -14.05
CA GLN A 130 -32.08 11.24 -15.17
C GLN A 130 -30.57 11.22 -14.86
N ARG A 131 -30.20 10.88 -13.63
CA ARG A 131 -28.79 10.88 -13.20
C ARG A 131 -28.40 9.51 -12.68
N LYS A 132 -27.14 9.13 -12.89
CA LYS A 132 -26.58 7.94 -12.23
C LYS A 132 -26.38 8.21 -10.75
N VAL A 133 -27.07 7.45 -9.89
CA VAL A 133 -26.85 7.42 -8.46
C VAL A 133 -26.06 6.18 -8.11
N ILE A 134 -24.98 6.35 -7.36
CA ILE A 134 -24.00 5.31 -7.05
C ILE A 134 -23.76 5.31 -5.54
N LEU A 135 -24.04 4.18 -4.89
CA LEU A 135 -23.63 3.98 -3.49
C LEU A 135 -22.13 3.64 -3.45
N VAL A 136 -21.37 4.40 -2.67
CA VAL A 136 -19.94 4.16 -2.47
C VAL A 136 -19.72 3.62 -1.06
N THR A 137 -19.16 2.41 -0.97
CA THR A 137 -18.94 1.75 0.32
C THR A 137 -17.71 0.84 0.27
N LYS A 138 -16.99 0.76 1.39
CA LYS A 138 -15.90 -0.21 1.61
C LYS A 138 -16.43 -1.58 2.05
N ASP A 139 -17.70 -1.65 2.48
CA ASP A 139 -18.32 -2.91 2.90
C ASP A 139 -18.79 -3.71 1.67
N ILE A 140 -18.23 -4.89 1.52
CA ILE A 140 -18.56 -5.83 0.43
C ILE A 140 -20.01 -6.30 0.55
N ASN A 141 -20.51 -6.56 1.77
CA ASN A 141 -21.87 -7.06 1.98
C ASN A 141 -22.90 -5.98 1.63
N LEU A 142 -22.66 -4.73 2.06
CA LEU A 142 -23.51 -3.60 1.71
C LEU A 142 -23.55 -3.38 0.19
N ARG A 143 -22.39 -3.53 -0.48
CA ARG A 143 -22.27 -3.43 -1.93
C ARG A 143 -23.06 -4.52 -2.68
N ILE A 144 -23.02 -5.77 -2.16
CA ILE A 144 -23.79 -6.89 -2.72
C ILE A 144 -25.28 -6.66 -2.52
N LYS A 145 -25.70 -6.24 -1.32
CA LYS A 145 -27.11 -5.90 -1.01
C LYS A 145 -27.63 -4.79 -1.92
N ALA A 146 -26.86 -3.73 -2.14
CA ALA A 146 -27.22 -2.65 -3.04
C ALA A 146 -27.46 -3.15 -4.47
N LYS A 147 -26.54 -3.97 -5.00
CA LYS A 147 -26.67 -4.56 -6.34
C LYS A 147 -27.87 -5.49 -6.45
N SER A 148 -28.22 -6.24 -5.41
CA SER A 148 -29.44 -7.09 -5.41
C SER A 148 -30.73 -6.30 -5.43
N LEU A 149 -30.68 -5.01 -5.04
CA LEU A 149 -31.80 -4.07 -5.14
C LEU A 149 -31.74 -3.20 -6.44
N ASN A 150 -30.93 -3.60 -7.43
CA ASN A 150 -30.70 -2.87 -8.67
C ASN A 150 -30.09 -1.47 -8.49
N LEU A 151 -29.47 -1.19 -7.33
CA LEU A 151 -28.73 0.03 -7.10
C LEU A 151 -27.26 -0.15 -7.52
N ILE A 152 -26.74 0.82 -8.28
CA ILE A 152 -25.31 0.82 -8.63
C ILE A 152 -24.49 1.04 -7.36
N ALA A 153 -23.53 0.17 -7.12
CA ALA A 153 -22.65 0.29 -5.96
C ALA A 153 -21.19 -0.01 -6.32
N GLU A 154 -20.29 0.86 -5.85
CA GLU A 154 -18.87 0.83 -6.14
C GLU A 154 -18.03 0.83 -4.84
N ASP A 155 -16.80 0.30 -4.91
CA ASP A 155 -15.83 0.44 -3.85
C ASP A 155 -15.23 1.86 -3.89
N TYR A 156 -14.85 2.39 -2.73
CA TYR A 156 -14.06 3.62 -2.68
C TYR A 156 -12.59 3.29 -2.94
N GLU A 157 -12.12 3.61 -4.14
CA GLU A 157 -10.79 3.21 -4.62
C GLU A 157 -9.71 4.28 -4.49
N THR A 158 -10.04 5.48 -4.01
CA THR A 158 -9.05 6.55 -3.82
C THR A 158 -8.00 6.10 -2.82
N GLY A 159 -6.73 6.11 -3.25
CA GLY A 159 -5.61 5.59 -2.48
C GLY A 159 -5.36 4.08 -2.64
N LYS A 160 -6.20 3.34 -3.34
CA LYS A 160 -5.80 2.02 -3.85
C LYS A 160 -4.85 2.20 -5.02
N VAL A 161 -3.67 1.62 -4.92
CA VAL A 161 -2.85 1.36 -6.11
C VAL A 161 -3.69 0.45 -6.99
N LYS A 162 -4.10 0.95 -8.16
CA LYS A 162 -4.84 0.17 -9.16
C LYS A 162 -3.99 -1.06 -9.47
N LEU A 163 -4.55 -2.23 -9.15
CA LEU A 163 -4.01 -3.57 -9.43
C LEU A 163 -2.48 -3.70 -9.20
N THR A 164 -2.10 -4.63 -8.35
CA THR A 164 -0.69 -5.04 -8.18
C THR A 164 -0.01 -5.37 -9.51
N ASP A 165 -0.78 -5.68 -10.55
CA ASP A 165 -0.30 -5.97 -11.90
C ASP A 165 0.14 -4.71 -12.68
N GLU A 166 -0.32 -3.50 -12.27
CA GLU A 166 0.16 -2.22 -12.82
C GLU A 166 1.37 -1.66 -12.06
N LEU A 167 1.74 -2.25 -10.93
CA LEU A 167 2.98 -1.90 -10.25
C LEU A 167 4.15 -2.35 -11.10
N HIS A 168 5.08 -1.43 -11.32
CA HIS A 168 6.34 -1.74 -11.98
C HIS A 168 7.02 -2.92 -11.29
N SER A 169 7.18 -4.05 -12.02
CA SER A 169 7.73 -5.29 -11.45
C SER A 169 9.22 -5.19 -11.08
N GLY A 170 9.88 -4.10 -11.47
CA GLY A 170 11.30 -3.88 -11.25
C GLY A 170 12.21 -4.80 -12.11
N ALA A 171 11.65 -5.84 -12.72
CA ALA A 171 12.40 -6.78 -13.55
C ALA A 171 11.57 -7.25 -14.76
N VAL A 172 12.23 -7.41 -15.91
CA VAL A 172 11.63 -7.88 -17.17
C VAL A 172 12.53 -8.91 -17.85
N GLU A 173 11.91 -9.93 -18.42
CA GLU A 173 12.62 -10.87 -19.30
C GLU A 173 12.56 -10.40 -20.75
N ILE A 174 13.72 -10.35 -21.41
CA ILE A 174 13.87 -10.07 -22.85
C ILE A 174 14.44 -11.30 -23.54
N SER A 175 13.62 -11.96 -24.35
CA SER A 175 13.98 -13.15 -25.08
C SER A 175 14.52 -12.80 -26.47
N LYS A 176 15.24 -13.75 -27.12
CA LYS A 176 15.84 -13.62 -28.45
C LYS A 176 16.87 -12.50 -28.58
N VAL A 177 17.61 -12.22 -27.51
CA VAL A 177 18.74 -11.29 -27.54
C VAL A 177 19.88 -11.90 -28.38
N SER A 178 20.59 -11.07 -29.14
CA SER A 178 21.72 -11.56 -29.96
C SER A 178 22.77 -12.29 -29.12
N PRO A 179 23.27 -13.47 -29.53
CA PRO A 179 24.35 -14.16 -28.83
C PRO A 179 25.59 -13.29 -28.63
N ALA A 180 25.90 -12.41 -29.59
CA ALA A 180 27.01 -11.49 -29.50
C ALA A 180 26.89 -10.52 -28.32
N VAL A 181 25.68 -10.03 -28.06
CA VAL A 181 25.38 -9.14 -26.92
C VAL A 181 25.54 -9.89 -25.60
N ILE A 182 25.07 -11.13 -25.51
CA ILE A 182 25.24 -11.96 -24.32
C ILE A 182 26.73 -12.22 -24.07
N SER A 183 27.49 -12.58 -25.12
CA SER A 183 28.95 -12.79 -25.03
C SER A 183 29.67 -11.51 -24.60
N GLN A 184 29.29 -10.36 -25.14
CA GLN A 184 29.86 -9.07 -24.77
C GLN A 184 29.62 -8.75 -23.27
N LEU A 185 28.45 -9.05 -22.73
CA LEU A 185 28.16 -8.87 -21.30
C LEU A 185 28.99 -9.82 -20.41
N TYR A 186 29.31 -11.02 -20.90
CA TYR A 186 30.20 -11.90 -20.17
C TYR A 186 31.67 -11.45 -20.19
N SER A 187 32.12 -10.77 -21.26
CA SER A 187 33.49 -10.29 -21.42
C SER A 187 33.74 -8.92 -20.83
N ASN A 188 32.81 -7.98 -21.04
CA ASN A 188 32.99 -6.56 -20.72
C ASN A 188 32.13 -6.07 -19.56
N GLU A 189 31.22 -6.91 -19.04
CA GLU A 189 30.26 -6.64 -17.97
C GLU A 189 29.21 -5.54 -18.26
N VAL A 190 29.42 -4.71 -19.29
CA VAL A 190 28.53 -3.59 -19.66
C VAL A 190 28.27 -3.55 -21.16
N ILE A 191 27.09 -3.09 -21.52
CA ILE A 191 26.69 -2.77 -22.90
C ILE A 191 25.83 -1.50 -22.91
N GLN A 192 25.76 -0.83 -24.07
CA GLN A 192 24.81 0.25 -24.31
C GLN A 192 23.39 -0.30 -24.32
N ARG A 193 22.48 0.33 -23.58
CA ARG A 193 21.05 -0.07 -23.53
C ARG A 193 20.43 -0.22 -24.92
N SER A 194 20.78 0.69 -25.85
CA SER A 194 20.25 0.72 -27.22
C SER A 194 20.48 -0.56 -28.03
N GLN A 195 21.48 -1.38 -27.67
CA GLN A 195 21.74 -2.67 -28.32
C GLN A 195 20.62 -3.70 -28.07
N VAL A 196 19.87 -3.56 -26.96
CA VAL A 196 18.79 -4.47 -26.57
C VAL A 196 17.44 -3.77 -26.54
N ILE A 197 17.36 -2.57 -25.96
CA ILE A 197 16.11 -1.83 -25.73
C ILE A 197 16.14 -0.55 -26.58
N LYS A 198 15.41 -0.57 -27.71
CA LYS A 198 15.48 0.51 -28.71
C LYS A 198 14.45 1.62 -28.55
N LYS A 199 13.24 1.29 -28.05
CA LYS A 199 12.09 2.22 -28.12
C LYS A 199 11.88 3.07 -26.89
N THR A 200 12.01 2.51 -25.71
CA THR A 200 11.65 3.20 -24.45
C THR A 200 12.80 3.14 -23.48
N LYS A 201 13.15 4.28 -22.88
CA LYS A 201 14.16 4.34 -21.83
C LYS A 201 13.59 3.69 -20.56
N PRO A 202 14.22 2.65 -19.98
CA PRO A 202 13.76 2.06 -18.74
C PRO A 202 13.81 3.04 -17.57
N LEU A 203 13.09 2.72 -16.50
CA LEU A 203 13.28 3.42 -15.23
C LEU A 203 14.64 3.09 -14.62
N ALA A 204 15.21 4.01 -13.86
CA ALA A 204 16.46 3.76 -13.14
C ALA A 204 16.34 2.52 -12.27
N ASN A 205 17.44 1.76 -12.17
CA ASN A 205 17.52 0.52 -11.40
C ASN A 205 16.57 -0.61 -11.87
N HIS A 206 16.11 -0.55 -13.12
CA HIS A 206 15.32 -1.64 -13.70
C HIS A 206 16.23 -2.83 -14.03
N TYR A 207 15.77 -4.03 -13.69
CA TYR A 207 16.49 -5.27 -13.91
C TYR A 207 16.00 -6.01 -15.15
N PHE A 208 16.91 -6.72 -15.84
CA PHE A 208 16.57 -7.50 -17.02
C PHE A 208 17.20 -8.89 -16.96
N ILE A 209 16.40 -9.89 -17.38
CA ILE A 209 16.89 -11.23 -17.70
C ILE A 209 16.99 -11.29 -19.23
N LEU A 210 18.19 -11.21 -19.76
CA LEU A 210 18.41 -11.28 -21.20
C LEU A 210 18.65 -12.74 -21.59
N LYS A 211 17.82 -13.28 -22.51
CA LYS A 211 17.85 -14.69 -22.90
C LYS A 211 18.04 -14.91 -24.41
N ASN A 212 18.79 -15.97 -24.73
CA ASN A 212 18.84 -16.57 -26.07
C ASN A 212 18.96 -18.10 -25.92
N GLY A 213 17.89 -18.81 -26.24
CA GLY A 213 17.83 -20.26 -26.02
C GLY A 213 18.11 -20.63 -24.56
N SER A 214 19.16 -21.42 -24.33
CA SER A 214 19.61 -21.83 -22.98
C SER A 214 20.51 -20.81 -22.28
N GLN A 215 21.04 -19.84 -23.01
CA GLN A 215 21.91 -18.81 -22.43
C GLN A 215 21.09 -17.66 -21.84
N SER A 216 21.49 -17.20 -20.66
CA SER A 216 20.86 -16.04 -20.02
C SER A 216 21.89 -15.24 -19.22
N VAL A 217 21.69 -13.92 -19.16
CA VAL A 217 22.51 -13.02 -18.34
C VAL A 217 21.58 -12.07 -17.58
N LEU A 218 21.93 -11.81 -16.34
CA LEU A 218 21.21 -10.87 -15.47
C LEU A 218 21.87 -9.50 -15.59
N THR A 219 21.06 -8.47 -15.78
CA THR A 219 21.55 -7.09 -15.91
C THR A 219 20.69 -6.11 -15.16
N ARG A 220 21.31 -4.98 -14.78
CA ARG A 220 20.66 -3.80 -14.21
C ARG A 220 20.89 -2.61 -15.13
N TYR A 221 19.88 -1.78 -15.26
CA TYR A 221 19.96 -0.53 -16.01
C TYR A 221 20.47 0.62 -15.14
N HIS A 222 21.57 1.23 -15.58
CA HIS A 222 22.11 2.47 -15.02
C HIS A 222 21.66 3.64 -15.88
N ALA A 223 20.85 4.52 -15.30
CA ALA A 223 20.17 5.57 -16.03
C ALA A 223 21.10 6.72 -16.44
N ASP A 224 22.14 6.99 -15.64
CA ASP A 224 23.07 8.11 -15.85
C ASP A 224 23.95 7.86 -17.08
N ASP A 225 24.45 6.64 -17.23
CA ASP A 225 25.32 6.22 -18.33
C ASP A 225 24.58 5.59 -19.51
N ASP A 226 23.26 5.37 -19.38
CA ASP A 226 22.39 4.69 -20.36
C ASP A 226 22.89 3.28 -20.73
N ILE A 227 23.39 2.53 -19.75
CA ILE A 227 23.98 1.20 -19.93
C ILE A 227 23.19 0.10 -19.21
N LEU A 228 23.37 -1.14 -19.68
CA LEU A 228 23.03 -2.36 -18.98
C LEU A 228 24.31 -2.97 -18.41
N MET A 229 24.36 -3.12 -17.10
CA MET A 229 25.48 -3.73 -16.38
C MET A 229 25.12 -5.16 -15.97
N ARG A 230 26.02 -6.10 -16.19
CA ARG A 230 25.87 -7.48 -15.76
C ARG A 230 25.88 -7.60 -14.24
N ILE A 231 25.00 -8.43 -13.70
CA ILE A 231 24.94 -8.76 -12.28
C ILE A 231 25.36 -10.21 -12.06
N GLY A 232 26.26 -10.41 -11.11
CA GLY A 232 26.69 -11.73 -10.63
C GLY A 232 25.81 -12.22 -9.47
N LYS A 233 25.82 -13.54 -9.24
CA LYS A 233 25.23 -14.13 -8.02
C LYS A 233 26.20 -13.90 -6.84
N THR A 234 26.05 -12.77 -6.17
CA THR A 234 26.86 -12.44 -4.99
C THR A 234 26.13 -12.90 -3.72
N ALA A 235 26.85 -13.59 -2.84
CA ALA A 235 26.35 -13.94 -1.53
C ALA A 235 26.37 -12.73 -0.61
N ALA A 236 25.39 -12.62 0.29
CA ALA A 236 25.36 -11.60 1.34
C ALA A 236 25.34 -12.31 2.70
N PHE A 237 26.32 -12.04 3.52
CA PHE A 237 26.51 -12.62 4.86
C PHE A 237 26.20 -14.13 4.92
N GLY A 238 26.83 -14.90 4.03
CA GLY A 238 26.68 -16.36 3.89
C GLY A 238 25.41 -16.82 3.16
N VAL A 239 24.44 -15.95 2.90
CA VAL A 239 23.21 -16.30 2.18
C VAL A 239 23.41 -16.16 0.68
N GLN A 240 23.17 -17.24 -0.06
CA GLN A 240 23.27 -17.30 -1.51
C GLN A 240 21.92 -17.12 -2.19
N PRO A 241 21.80 -16.29 -3.25
CA PRO A 241 20.56 -16.18 -4.02
C PRO A 241 20.33 -17.45 -4.86
N LYS A 242 19.12 -17.99 -4.84
CA LYS A 242 18.74 -19.23 -5.53
C LYS A 242 18.21 -18.99 -6.95
N ASN A 243 17.65 -17.82 -7.22
CA ASN A 243 17.05 -17.45 -8.51
C ASN A 243 17.41 -16.01 -8.90
N ALA A 244 16.95 -15.57 -10.08
CA ALA A 244 17.23 -14.23 -10.61
C ALA A 244 16.65 -13.13 -9.73
N GLU A 245 15.42 -13.28 -9.27
CA GLU A 245 14.71 -12.29 -8.46
C GLU A 245 15.43 -12.08 -7.11
N GLN A 246 15.92 -13.14 -6.51
CA GLN A 246 16.71 -13.06 -5.28
C GLN A 246 18.07 -12.39 -5.52
N THR A 247 18.68 -12.63 -6.70
CA THR A 247 19.92 -11.95 -7.11
C THR A 247 19.68 -10.44 -7.25
N PHE A 248 18.60 -10.04 -7.92
CA PHE A 248 18.19 -8.64 -8.05
C PHE A 248 17.91 -7.98 -6.70
N ALA A 249 17.21 -8.69 -5.83
CA ALA A 249 16.90 -8.18 -4.49
C ALA A 249 18.18 -7.93 -3.67
N LEU A 250 19.16 -8.84 -3.71
CA LEU A 250 20.44 -8.64 -3.01
C LEU A 250 21.27 -7.53 -3.64
N ASP A 251 21.33 -7.45 -4.97
CA ASP A 251 22.03 -6.37 -5.68
C ASP A 251 21.47 -5.02 -5.28
N ALA A 252 20.13 -4.84 -5.34
CA ALA A 252 19.48 -3.60 -4.94
C ALA A 252 19.70 -3.25 -3.46
N VAL A 253 19.62 -4.24 -2.57
CA VAL A 253 19.79 -4.02 -1.13
C VAL A 253 21.22 -3.65 -0.78
N MET A 254 22.21 -4.22 -1.46
CA MET A 254 23.63 -3.97 -1.18
C MET A 254 24.17 -2.71 -1.86
N ASP A 255 23.47 -2.14 -2.81
CA ASP A 255 23.88 -0.90 -3.46
C ASP A 255 23.71 0.31 -2.53
N PRO A 256 24.76 1.06 -2.17
CA PRO A 256 24.68 2.21 -1.30
C PRO A 256 23.91 3.40 -1.89
N GLU A 257 23.81 3.49 -3.22
CA GLU A 257 23.10 4.58 -3.90
C GLU A 257 21.58 4.41 -3.86
N ILE A 258 21.08 3.19 -3.59
CA ILE A 258 19.65 2.92 -3.49
C ILE A 258 19.19 3.11 -2.06
N GLN A 259 18.50 4.22 -1.79
CA GLN A 259 18.04 4.59 -0.45
C GLN A 259 16.81 3.81 0.03
N LEU A 260 15.96 3.34 -0.88
CA LEU A 260 14.74 2.58 -0.57
C LEU A 260 14.60 1.38 -1.50
N VAL A 261 14.49 0.19 -0.91
CA VAL A 261 14.21 -1.06 -1.64
C VAL A 261 12.92 -1.67 -1.13
N SER A 262 11.96 -1.90 -2.02
CA SER A 262 10.73 -2.63 -1.73
C SER A 262 10.79 -4.01 -2.37
N ILE A 263 10.62 -5.07 -1.55
CA ILE A 263 10.66 -6.46 -2.01
C ILE A 263 9.28 -7.09 -1.85
N GLN A 264 8.63 -7.38 -2.98
CA GLN A 264 7.33 -8.04 -3.03
C GLN A 264 7.49 -9.51 -3.44
N GLY A 265 6.61 -10.37 -2.94
CA GLY A 265 6.57 -11.79 -3.32
C GLY A 265 5.71 -12.62 -2.36
N VAL A 266 5.38 -13.86 -2.74
CA VAL A 266 4.56 -14.79 -1.94
C VAL A 266 5.26 -15.15 -0.62
N ALA A 267 4.52 -15.67 0.36
CA ALA A 267 5.13 -16.16 1.60
C ALA A 267 6.14 -17.29 1.32
N GLY A 268 7.24 -17.33 2.08
CA GLY A 268 8.27 -18.36 1.92
C GLY A 268 9.33 -18.10 0.82
N THR A 269 9.25 -17.00 0.07
CA THR A 269 10.21 -16.67 -1.00
C THR A 269 11.55 -16.08 -0.52
N GLY A 270 11.78 -16.02 0.79
CA GLY A 270 13.05 -15.59 1.37
C GLY A 270 13.24 -14.06 1.51
N LYS A 271 12.21 -13.22 1.28
CA LYS A 271 12.29 -11.76 1.37
C LYS A 271 12.97 -11.27 2.66
N THR A 272 12.49 -11.76 3.80
CA THR A 272 13.00 -11.41 5.12
C THR A 272 14.46 -11.80 5.28
N LEU A 273 14.80 -13.01 4.82
CA LEU A 273 16.15 -13.55 4.90
C LEU A 273 17.13 -12.74 4.05
N LEU A 274 16.79 -12.47 2.78
CA LEU A 274 17.63 -11.72 1.86
C LEU A 274 17.86 -10.29 2.34
N SER A 275 16.79 -9.63 2.82
CA SER A 275 16.88 -8.29 3.35
C SER A 275 17.78 -8.22 4.56
N LEU A 276 17.68 -9.21 5.47
CA LEU A 276 18.51 -9.29 6.67
C LEU A 276 19.96 -9.58 6.31
N ALA A 277 20.19 -10.52 5.39
CA ALA A 277 21.53 -10.86 4.93
C ALA A 277 22.24 -9.66 4.28
N GLY A 278 21.55 -8.93 3.38
CA GLY A 278 22.07 -7.72 2.77
C GLY A 278 22.34 -6.59 3.77
N ALA A 279 21.49 -6.47 4.80
CA ALA A 279 21.71 -5.51 5.89
C ALA A 279 22.96 -5.88 6.73
N LEU A 280 23.10 -7.15 7.07
CA LEU A 280 24.26 -7.65 7.83
C LEU A 280 25.57 -7.53 7.03
N GLU A 281 25.55 -7.70 5.70
CA GLU A 281 26.71 -7.49 4.84
C GLU A 281 27.22 -6.05 4.94
N GLN A 282 26.30 -5.09 5.01
CA GLN A 282 26.60 -3.65 5.10
C GLN A 282 26.79 -3.14 6.54
N ARG A 283 26.85 -4.00 7.54
CA ARG A 283 26.89 -3.65 8.97
C ARG A 283 27.97 -2.63 9.37
N ARG A 284 29.03 -2.51 8.58
CA ARG A 284 30.11 -1.55 8.84
C ARG A 284 29.79 -0.13 8.38
N GLN A 285 28.80 0.03 7.52
CA GLN A 285 28.41 1.33 6.95
C GLN A 285 27.38 2.05 7.83
N PHE A 286 26.75 1.34 8.77
CA PHE A 286 25.66 1.85 9.59
C PHE A 286 25.96 1.69 11.08
N HIS A 287 25.52 2.63 11.88
CA HIS A 287 25.65 2.54 13.34
C HIS A 287 24.77 1.45 13.96
N GLN A 288 23.56 1.32 13.41
CA GLN A 288 22.58 0.34 13.85
C GLN A 288 21.78 -0.22 12.68
N ILE A 289 21.30 -1.45 12.84
CA ILE A 289 20.34 -2.10 11.96
C ILE A 289 19.05 -2.31 12.75
N TYR A 290 17.94 -1.77 12.29
CA TYR A 290 16.62 -2.00 12.85
C TYR A 290 15.86 -3.03 12.05
N LEU A 291 15.39 -4.08 12.73
CA LEU A 291 14.47 -5.07 12.20
C LEU A 291 13.09 -4.83 12.80
N ALA A 292 12.21 -4.20 12.05
CA ALA A 292 10.90 -3.86 12.54
C ALA A 292 9.80 -4.68 11.87
N ARG A 293 8.81 -5.07 12.65
CA ARG A 293 7.64 -5.78 12.16
C ARG A 293 6.37 -5.20 12.78
N PRO A 294 5.28 -4.97 11.98
CA PRO A 294 4.00 -4.63 12.56
C PRO A 294 3.47 -5.80 13.39
N ILE A 295 2.88 -5.47 14.54
CA ILE A 295 2.19 -6.44 15.35
C ILE A 295 0.75 -6.51 14.84
N VAL A 296 0.36 -7.67 14.32
CA VAL A 296 -1.02 -7.97 13.95
C VAL A 296 -1.52 -9.02 14.93
N PRO A 297 -2.45 -8.67 15.84
CA PRO A 297 -3.02 -9.64 16.76
C PRO A 297 -3.65 -10.80 15.99
N LEU A 298 -3.38 -12.03 16.41
CA LEU A 298 -3.95 -13.25 15.82
C LEU A 298 -5.44 -13.44 16.17
N SER A 299 -5.93 -12.68 17.13
CA SER A 299 -7.33 -12.61 17.52
C SER A 299 -7.75 -11.14 17.62
N ASN A 300 -9.05 -10.86 17.50
CA ASN A 300 -9.62 -9.50 17.68
C ASN A 300 -9.45 -8.94 19.11
N LYS A 301 -8.63 -9.57 19.95
CA LYS A 301 -8.33 -9.08 21.31
C LYS A 301 -7.05 -8.26 21.26
N ASP A 302 -7.07 -7.11 21.93
CA ASP A 302 -5.90 -6.25 22.11
C ASP A 302 -4.78 -7.00 22.87
N ILE A 303 -3.54 -6.70 22.51
CA ILE A 303 -2.32 -7.26 23.15
C ILE A 303 -2.34 -7.06 24.65
N GLY A 304 -3.07 -6.05 25.14
CA GLY A 304 -3.27 -5.78 26.58
C GLY A 304 -3.83 -6.95 27.40
N TYR A 305 -4.61 -7.84 26.76
CA TYR A 305 -5.21 -9.02 27.42
C TYR A 305 -4.25 -10.22 27.58
N LEU A 306 -3.06 -10.18 26.97
CA LEU A 306 -2.09 -11.26 27.14
C LEU A 306 -1.42 -11.14 28.53
N PRO A 307 -1.17 -12.26 29.26
CA PRO A 307 -0.45 -12.25 30.53
C PRO A 307 1.03 -11.96 30.30
N GLY A 308 1.67 -11.29 31.27
CA GLY A 308 3.10 -10.99 31.27
C GLY A 308 3.43 -9.51 31.08
N ASP A 309 4.72 -9.20 31.12
CA ASP A 309 5.27 -7.89 30.83
C ASP A 309 5.23 -7.57 29.31
N VAL A 310 5.52 -6.34 28.94
CA VAL A 310 5.44 -5.89 27.53
C VAL A 310 6.35 -6.72 26.63
N ASN A 311 7.54 -7.07 27.08
CA ASN A 311 8.50 -7.83 26.28
C ASN A 311 8.03 -9.27 26.05
N SER A 312 7.53 -9.95 27.08
CA SER A 312 6.98 -11.30 26.96
C SER A 312 5.77 -11.36 26.03
N LYS A 313 4.94 -10.31 26.01
CA LYS A 313 3.80 -10.20 25.10
C LYS A 313 4.19 -9.99 23.63
N LEU A 314 5.32 -9.31 23.39
CA LEU A 314 5.81 -8.96 22.06
C LEU A 314 6.70 -10.03 21.44
N ASN A 315 7.40 -10.82 22.25
CA ASN A 315 8.33 -11.86 21.79
C ASN A 315 7.76 -12.81 20.75
N PRO A 316 6.54 -13.39 20.89
CA PRO A 316 5.99 -14.31 19.89
C PRO A 316 5.83 -13.67 18.50
N TYR A 317 5.58 -12.37 18.44
CA TYR A 317 5.45 -11.64 17.17
C TYR A 317 6.79 -11.37 16.50
N MET A 318 7.87 -11.30 17.29
CA MET A 318 9.23 -11.08 16.79
C MET A 318 9.97 -12.38 16.46
N GLU A 319 9.48 -13.53 16.90
CA GLU A 319 10.09 -14.85 16.70
C GLU A 319 10.50 -15.13 15.25
N PRO A 320 9.66 -14.85 14.21
CA PRO A 320 10.07 -15.08 12.82
C PRO A 320 11.29 -14.24 12.36
N LEU A 321 11.59 -13.13 13.03
CA LEU A 321 12.80 -12.35 12.76
C LEU A 321 14.02 -13.03 13.42
N TRP A 322 13.85 -13.51 14.64
CA TRP A 322 14.87 -14.27 15.36
C TRP A 322 15.21 -15.59 14.67
N ASP A 323 14.22 -16.27 14.08
CA ASP A 323 14.44 -17.50 13.33
C ASP A 323 15.32 -17.28 12.10
N ASN A 324 15.10 -16.19 11.36
CA ASN A 324 16.00 -15.83 10.25
C ASN A 324 17.42 -15.51 10.74
N LEU A 325 17.58 -14.85 11.88
CA LEU A 325 18.88 -14.60 12.49
C LEU A 325 19.55 -15.91 12.92
N LYS A 326 18.82 -16.82 13.56
CA LYS A 326 19.32 -18.16 13.92
C LYS A 326 19.76 -18.93 12.68
N TYR A 327 18.97 -18.88 11.58
CA TYR A 327 19.33 -19.51 10.32
C TYR A 327 20.64 -18.92 9.76
N ILE A 328 20.77 -17.60 9.65
CA ILE A 328 21.99 -16.97 9.15
C ILE A 328 23.18 -17.34 10.03
N ARG A 329 23.01 -17.32 11.35
CA ARG A 329 24.05 -17.73 12.30
C ARG A 329 24.51 -19.17 12.09
N SER A 330 23.58 -20.09 11.76
CA SER A 330 23.89 -21.50 11.53
C SER A 330 24.71 -21.76 10.24
N LEU A 331 24.84 -20.76 9.36
CA LEU A 331 25.69 -20.85 8.18
C LEU A 331 27.20 -20.75 8.50
N PHE A 332 27.53 -20.35 9.73
CA PHE A 332 28.89 -20.13 10.19
C PHE A 332 29.23 -21.06 11.38
N ASN A 333 30.51 -21.41 11.51
CA ASN A 333 31.01 -22.10 12.69
C ASN A 333 31.18 -21.11 13.85
N GLU A 334 31.12 -21.57 15.10
CA GLU A 334 31.29 -20.72 16.28
C GLU A 334 32.64 -19.99 16.35
N LYS A 335 33.67 -20.55 15.67
CA LYS A 335 34.99 -19.94 15.59
C LYS A 335 35.08 -18.83 14.54
N ASP A 336 34.14 -18.80 13.60
CA ASP A 336 34.16 -17.84 12.49
C ASP A 336 33.92 -16.41 13.00
N ARG A 337 34.52 -15.47 12.30
CA ARG A 337 34.43 -14.05 12.64
C ARG A 337 32.99 -13.53 12.54
N GLU A 338 32.27 -13.97 11.52
CA GLU A 338 30.88 -13.60 11.23
C GLU A 338 29.94 -14.05 12.35
N TYR A 339 30.11 -15.25 12.87
CA TYR A 339 29.34 -15.77 14.01
C TYR A 339 29.53 -14.92 15.25
N LYS A 340 30.79 -14.58 15.61
CA LYS A 340 31.11 -13.75 16.77
C LYS A 340 30.55 -12.34 16.61
N GLN A 341 30.74 -11.73 15.44
CA GLN A 341 30.23 -10.41 15.13
C GLN A 341 28.72 -10.31 15.22
N LEU A 342 27.99 -11.33 14.76
CA LEU A 342 26.52 -11.34 14.87
C LEU A 342 26.05 -11.34 16.32
N ASN A 343 26.68 -12.13 17.20
CA ASN A 343 26.39 -12.15 18.61
C ASN A 343 26.70 -10.79 19.27
N GLU A 344 27.88 -10.24 19.00
CA GLU A 344 28.27 -8.92 19.49
C GLU A 344 27.30 -7.80 19.06
N MET A 345 26.81 -7.85 17.82
CA MET A 345 25.84 -6.87 17.32
C MET A 345 24.50 -6.91 18.07
N VAL A 346 24.06 -8.10 18.47
CA VAL A 346 22.84 -8.27 19.27
C VAL A 346 23.09 -7.75 20.69
N GLU A 347 24.20 -8.14 21.33
CA GLU A 347 24.56 -7.73 22.70
C GLU A 347 24.78 -6.22 22.82
N GLN A 348 25.45 -5.62 21.84
CA GLN A 348 25.74 -4.18 21.81
C GLN A 348 24.58 -3.34 21.27
N GLN A 349 23.39 -3.95 21.03
CA GLN A 349 22.24 -3.29 20.43
C GLN A 349 22.51 -2.59 19.09
N LYS A 350 23.52 -3.05 18.35
CA LYS A 350 23.77 -2.64 16.97
C LYS A 350 22.78 -3.28 15.99
N LEU A 351 22.19 -4.41 16.37
CA LEU A 351 21.08 -5.06 15.72
C LEU A 351 19.88 -5.05 16.67
N VAL A 352 18.85 -4.26 16.33
CA VAL A 352 17.66 -4.05 17.15
C VAL A 352 16.45 -4.70 16.49
N VAL A 353 15.83 -5.64 17.19
CA VAL A 353 14.57 -6.26 16.77
C VAL A 353 13.43 -5.66 17.58
N CYS A 354 12.49 -4.98 16.92
CA CYS A 354 11.42 -4.28 17.65
C CYS A 354 10.11 -4.21 16.83
N PRO A 355 8.98 -4.00 17.53
CA PRO A 355 7.72 -3.65 16.89
C PRO A 355 7.83 -2.35 16.07
N LEU A 356 7.17 -2.30 14.93
CA LEU A 356 7.15 -1.11 14.07
C LEU A 356 6.62 0.14 14.81
N ALA A 357 5.69 -0.05 15.73
CA ALA A 357 5.14 1.03 16.56
C ALA A 357 6.21 1.76 17.39
N TYR A 358 7.32 1.09 17.76
CA TYR A 358 8.39 1.66 18.58
C TYR A 358 9.36 2.54 17.78
N ILE A 359 9.31 2.48 16.46
CA ILE A 359 10.09 3.34 15.55
C ILE A 359 9.32 4.62 15.22
N ARG A 360 7.99 4.58 15.36
CA ARG A 360 7.14 5.73 15.03
C ARG A 360 7.48 6.96 15.89
N GLY A 361 7.68 8.10 15.23
CA GLY A 361 8.02 9.36 15.91
C GLY A 361 9.48 9.50 16.35
N ARG A 362 10.35 8.56 16.01
CA ARG A 362 11.79 8.64 16.28
C ARG A 362 12.52 9.18 15.05
N SER A 363 13.47 10.08 15.28
CA SER A 363 14.47 10.49 14.27
C SER A 363 15.64 9.52 14.34
N LEU A 364 15.86 8.78 13.26
CA LEU A 364 16.94 7.80 13.14
C LEU A 364 17.94 8.33 12.11
N SER A 365 19.22 8.43 12.49
CA SER A 365 20.31 8.85 11.60
C SER A 365 21.36 7.75 11.48
N ASN A 366 21.95 7.56 10.32
CA ASN A 366 22.95 6.51 10.04
C ASN A 366 22.47 5.09 10.40
N VAL A 367 21.20 4.82 10.12
CA VAL A 367 20.56 3.55 10.45
C VAL A 367 20.05 2.87 9.20
N LEU A 368 20.28 1.57 9.08
CA LEU A 368 19.61 0.74 8.11
C LEU A 368 18.32 0.21 8.76
N ASP A 369 17.18 0.72 8.31
CA ASP A 369 15.87 0.33 8.83
C ASP A 369 15.22 -0.68 7.89
N ARG A 370 14.78 -1.80 8.45
CA ARG A 370 14.04 -2.84 7.77
C ARG A 370 12.66 -3.00 8.37
N LYS A 371 11.63 -2.66 7.58
CA LYS A 371 10.23 -2.83 7.96
C LYS A 371 9.62 -4.03 7.24
N SER A 372 8.97 -4.91 7.97
CA SER A 372 8.21 -6.02 7.41
C SER A 372 6.73 -5.80 7.69
N THR A 373 5.94 -5.62 6.63
CA THR A 373 4.48 -5.48 6.74
C THR A 373 3.79 -6.80 6.40
N ARG A 374 2.84 -7.23 7.24
CA ARG A 374 1.85 -8.25 6.89
C ARG A 374 0.52 -7.53 6.63
N LEU A 375 0.27 -7.18 5.41
CA LEU A 375 -1.08 -7.06 4.89
C LEU A 375 -1.24 -8.25 3.97
N ASN A 376 -2.17 -9.13 4.19
CA ASN A 376 -2.58 -10.33 3.41
C ASN A 376 -1.80 -10.66 2.11
N SER A 377 -0.75 -9.92 1.80
CA SER A 377 0.25 -10.09 0.75
C SER A 377 1.55 -9.47 1.27
N SER A 378 2.55 -10.27 1.30
CA SER A 378 3.92 -10.12 1.76
C SER A 378 4.66 -8.93 1.13
N HIS A 379 4.62 -7.76 1.74
CA HIS A 379 5.52 -6.65 1.41
C HIS A 379 6.62 -6.54 2.46
N THR A 380 7.85 -6.39 2.03
CA THR A 380 9.00 -6.10 2.89
C THR A 380 9.71 -4.88 2.34
N ASP A 381 9.72 -3.81 3.10
CA ASP A 381 10.39 -2.57 2.73
C ASP A 381 11.71 -2.44 3.49
N ILE A 382 12.76 -2.04 2.80
CA ILE A 382 14.03 -1.64 3.38
C ILE A 382 14.26 -0.18 3.04
N SER A 383 14.44 0.63 4.04
CA SER A 383 14.84 2.02 3.85
C SER A 383 16.20 2.28 4.48
N ARG A 384 17.04 3.01 3.77
CA ARG A 384 18.27 3.64 4.28
C ARG A 384 17.94 5.09 4.57
N MET A 385 18.23 5.55 5.78
CA MET A 385 18.10 6.97 6.09
C MET A 385 19.46 7.63 5.86
N PRO A 386 19.54 8.69 5.03
CA PRO A 386 20.76 9.42 4.86
C PRO A 386 21.21 10.03 6.20
N SER A 387 22.52 10.13 6.39
CA SER A 387 23.06 10.93 7.48
C SER A 387 22.62 12.37 7.23
N SER A 388 21.83 12.95 8.15
CA SER A 388 21.61 14.39 8.14
C SER A 388 22.96 15.08 8.27
N ALA A 389 23.29 15.90 7.26
CA ALA A 389 24.41 16.82 7.34
C ALA A 389 24.17 17.88 8.41
#